data_b626d14aca033f5ffe4724381532045f
#
_entry.id   b626d14aca033f5ffe4724381532045f
#
_cell.length_a   1.000
_cell.length_b   1.000
_cell.length_c   1.000
_cell.angle_alpha   90.00
_cell.angle_beta   90.00
_cell.angle_gamma   90.00
#
_symmetry.space_group_name_H-M   'P 1'
#
loop_
_entity.id
_entity.type
_entity.pdbx_description
1 polymer ?
#
loop_
_entity_poly.entity_id
_entity_poly.type
_entity_poly.pdbx_seq_one_letter_code
_entity_poly.pdbx_strand_id
1 'polypeptide(L)'
;RIFNILFFCILVSSCKKEETEKKAIVFEKGVYPFVIPQGFEEPINDEFEELRIEKINLGKELFFDPILSINNDKSCASCHKPEFAYGDNLAFSLGVNGAKTTRNTPALFNLAWSLFYMWDGRASSLQAQAIL
;
A
#
# COMPACT_ATOMS: atom_id res chain seq x y z
N ARG A 1 19.15 -1.47 -73.16
CA ARG A 1 18.51 -2.31 -72.13
C ARG A 1 19.00 -1.81 -70.79
N ILE A 2 18.13 -1.04 -70.11
CA ILE A 2 18.43 -0.44 -68.82
C ILE A 2 17.95 -1.45 -67.81
N PHE A 3 18.87 -1.92 -66.93
CA PHE A 3 18.59 -2.85 -65.85
C PHE A 3 18.29 -2.02 -64.61
N ASN A 4 17.01 -1.98 -64.23
CA ASN A 4 16.56 -1.31 -63.00
C ASN A 4 16.81 -2.23 -61.80
N ILE A 5 17.79 -1.93 -60.97
CA ILE A 5 18.04 -2.60 -59.69
C ILE A 5 17.19 -1.88 -58.64
N LEU A 6 16.06 -2.48 -58.25
CA LEU A 6 15.29 -2.08 -57.07
C LEU A 6 16.08 -2.42 -55.83
N PHE A 7 16.58 -1.39 -55.15
CA PHE A 7 17.21 -1.51 -53.85
C PHE A 7 16.12 -1.59 -52.76
N PHE A 8 15.87 -2.82 -52.28
CA PHE A 8 14.89 -3.08 -51.24
C PHE A 8 15.53 -2.78 -49.88
N CYS A 9 15.28 -1.55 -49.34
CA CYS A 9 15.70 -1.18 -48.00
C CYS A 9 14.86 -1.94 -46.96
N ILE A 10 15.42 -2.98 -46.35
CA ILE A 10 14.83 -3.64 -45.18
C ILE A 10 15.08 -2.76 -43.98
N LEU A 11 14.04 -2.04 -43.53
CA LEU A 11 14.04 -1.34 -42.22
C LEU A 11 13.90 -2.39 -41.13
N VAL A 12 15.00 -2.85 -40.57
CA VAL A 12 15.04 -3.59 -39.31
C VAL A 12 14.70 -2.62 -38.18
N SER A 13 13.44 -2.59 -37.82
CA SER A 13 12.97 -1.90 -36.64
C SER A 13 13.50 -2.66 -35.39
N SER A 14 14.64 -2.24 -34.87
CA SER A 14 15.18 -2.76 -33.63
C SER A 14 14.31 -2.26 -32.49
N CYS A 15 13.37 -3.08 -31.99
CA CYS A 15 12.71 -2.87 -30.72
C CYS A 15 13.77 -2.95 -29.61
N LYS A 16 14.28 -1.82 -29.17
CA LYS A 16 14.99 -1.73 -27.91
C LYS A 16 13.95 -2.02 -26.81
N LYS A 17 14.10 -3.18 -26.18
CA LYS A 17 13.43 -3.46 -24.91
C LYS A 17 14.00 -2.45 -23.91
N GLU A 18 13.22 -1.44 -23.54
CA GLU A 18 13.54 -0.63 -22.38
C GLU A 18 13.50 -1.57 -21.16
N GLU A 19 14.66 -2.01 -20.73
CA GLU A 19 14.81 -2.55 -19.39
C GLU A 19 14.53 -1.39 -18.44
N THR A 20 13.33 -1.37 -17.87
CA THR A 20 13.00 -0.50 -16.77
C THR A 20 13.90 -0.93 -15.61
N GLU A 21 15.04 -0.24 -15.45
CA GLU A 21 15.85 -0.36 -14.24
C GLU A 21 14.90 -0.14 -13.06
N LYS A 22 14.65 -1.20 -12.29
CA LYS A 22 13.98 -1.11 -11.00
C LYS A 22 14.89 -0.26 -10.12
N LYS A 23 14.61 1.05 -10.09
CA LYS A 23 15.31 1.98 -9.21
C LYS A 23 15.16 1.45 -7.78
N ALA A 24 16.27 1.04 -7.18
CA ALA A 24 16.29 0.59 -5.81
C ALA A 24 15.73 1.71 -4.93
N ILE A 25 14.66 1.41 -4.20
CA ILE A 25 14.06 2.38 -3.27
C ILE A 25 15.02 2.48 -2.09
N VAL A 26 15.73 3.60 -2.01
CA VAL A 26 16.60 3.89 -0.85
C VAL A 26 15.74 4.61 0.17
N PHE A 27 15.43 3.92 1.26
CA PHE A 27 14.71 4.52 2.39
C PHE A 27 15.68 5.33 3.26
N GLU A 28 15.26 6.52 3.65
CA GLU A 28 15.94 7.26 4.72
C GLU A 28 15.93 6.43 6.01
N LYS A 29 17.01 6.51 6.78
CA LYS A 29 17.14 5.81 8.05
C LYS A 29 16.98 6.78 9.21
N GLY A 30 16.35 6.34 10.28
CA GLY A 30 16.25 7.14 11.48
C GLY A 30 14.97 6.90 12.27
N VAL A 31 14.83 7.64 13.34
CA VAL A 31 13.61 7.65 14.16
C VAL A 31 12.66 8.69 13.59
N TYR A 32 11.40 8.30 13.37
CA TYR A 32 10.36 9.22 12.94
C TYR A 32 9.91 10.10 14.11
N PRO A 33 9.90 11.42 13.98
CA PRO A 33 9.46 12.31 15.05
C PRO A 33 7.92 12.23 15.18
N PHE A 34 7.43 11.34 16.02
CA PHE A 34 6.01 11.27 16.31
C PHE A 34 5.59 12.48 17.16
N VAL A 35 4.75 13.32 16.59
CA VAL A 35 4.28 14.54 17.26
C VAL A 35 2.85 14.32 17.73
N ILE A 36 2.66 14.40 19.06
CA ILE A 36 1.33 14.30 19.65
C ILE A 36 0.59 15.63 19.43
N PRO A 37 -0.61 15.60 18.83
CA PRO A 37 -1.39 16.80 18.62
C PRO A 37 -1.79 17.47 19.95
N GLN A 38 -1.88 18.77 19.95
CA GLN A 38 -2.32 19.52 21.15
C GLN A 38 -3.70 19.03 21.62
N GLY A 39 -3.80 18.68 22.89
CA GLY A 39 -5.03 18.19 23.51
C GLY A 39 -5.21 16.67 23.46
N PHE A 40 -4.26 15.95 22.88
CA PHE A 40 -4.20 14.49 22.95
C PHE A 40 -3.25 14.06 24.07
N GLU A 41 -3.56 12.97 24.73
CA GLU A 41 -2.66 12.30 25.68
C GLU A 41 -1.60 11.48 24.94
N GLU A 42 -0.63 10.92 25.66
CA GLU A 42 0.33 9.97 25.09
C GLU A 42 -0.40 8.75 24.53
N PRO A 43 0.07 8.18 23.40
CA PRO A 43 -0.49 6.94 22.89
C PRO A 43 -0.47 5.82 23.94
N ILE A 44 -1.50 4.99 23.92
CA ILE A 44 -1.68 3.92 24.92
C ILE A 44 -0.70 2.76 24.65
N ASN A 45 -0.28 2.57 23.39
CA ASN A 45 0.56 1.47 22.97
C ASN A 45 2.00 1.92 22.75
N ASP A 46 2.95 1.19 23.30
CA ASP A 46 4.42 1.35 23.16
C ASP A 46 4.92 1.17 21.69
N GLU A 47 4.05 0.68 20.80
CA GLU A 47 4.34 0.53 19.37
C GLU A 47 4.75 1.85 18.69
N PHE A 48 4.39 2.98 19.28
CA PHE A 48 4.69 4.32 18.79
C PHE A 48 5.92 4.97 19.43
N GLU A 49 6.55 4.33 20.43
CA GLU A 49 7.71 4.90 21.13
C GLU A 49 8.95 4.98 20.23
N GLU A 50 9.16 4.00 19.35
CA GLU A 50 10.29 4.00 18.43
C GLU A 50 9.87 3.69 16.99
N LEU A 51 9.23 4.65 16.34
CA LEU A 51 8.88 4.54 14.92
C LEU A 51 10.12 4.76 14.04
N ARG A 52 10.51 3.73 13.31
CA ARG A 52 11.64 3.79 12.37
C ARG A 52 11.17 4.21 11.00
N ILE A 53 11.83 5.21 10.40
CA ILE A 53 11.50 5.74 9.07
C ILE A 53 11.51 4.63 8.01
N GLU A 54 12.49 3.72 8.07
CA GLU A 54 12.56 2.58 7.16
C GLU A 54 11.38 1.61 7.29
N LYS A 55 10.85 1.39 8.50
CA LYS A 55 9.64 0.58 8.72
C LYS A 55 8.39 1.27 8.18
N ILE A 56 8.28 2.59 8.39
CA ILE A 56 7.16 3.40 7.88
C ILE A 56 7.15 3.36 6.36
N ASN A 57 8.31 3.54 5.71
CA ASN A 57 8.41 3.52 4.26
C ASN A 57 8.08 2.13 3.69
N LEU A 58 8.58 1.06 4.31
CA LEU A 58 8.20 -0.30 3.92
C LEU A 58 6.69 -0.53 4.08
N GLY A 59 6.13 -0.13 5.21
CA GLY A 59 4.68 -0.23 5.45
C GLY A 59 3.86 0.55 4.42
N LYS A 60 4.33 1.74 4.02
CA LYS A 60 3.70 2.52 2.97
C LYS A 60 3.73 1.80 1.62
N GLU A 61 4.85 1.22 1.21
CA GLU A 61 4.93 0.44 -0.03
C GLU A 61 3.98 -0.77 0.03
N LEU A 62 4.02 -1.55 1.12
CA LEU A 62 3.16 -2.71 1.30
C LEU A 62 1.67 -2.36 1.35
N PHE A 63 1.31 -1.16 1.81
CA PHE A 63 -0.08 -0.71 1.87
C PHE A 63 -0.71 -0.58 0.48
N PHE A 64 0.08 -0.18 -0.51
CA PHE A 64 -0.35 -0.02 -1.91
C PHE A 64 -0.05 -1.25 -2.77
N ASP A 65 0.84 -2.14 -2.34
CA ASP A 65 1.24 -3.33 -3.11
C ASP A 65 0.26 -4.49 -2.83
N PRO A 66 -0.28 -5.16 -3.85
CA PRO A 66 -1.16 -6.31 -3.68
C PRO A 66 -0.42 -7.60 -3.30
N ILE A 67 0.91 -7.60 -3.12
CA ILE A 67 1.72 -8.79 -2.85
C ILE A 67 1.28 -9.56 -1.60
N LEU A 68 0.64 -8.90 -0.63
CA LEU A 68 0.12 -9.54 0.59
C LEU A 68 -1.23 -10.24 0.37
N SER A 69 -1.87 -10.03 -0.78
CA SER A 69 -3.12 -10.69 -1.12
C SER A 69 -2.86 -12.07 -1.72
N ILE A 70 -3.71 -13.03 -1.39
CA ILE A 70 -3.58 -14.44 -1.84
C ILE A 70 -3.50 -14.57 -3.38
N ASN A 71 -4.16 -13.67 -4.11
CA ASN A 71 -4.18 -13.66 -5.58
C ASN A 71 -3.40 -12.48 -6.18
N ASN A 72 -2.69 -11.70 -5.37
CA ASN A 72 -2.05 -10.45 -5.79
C ASN A 72 -3.01 -9.47 -6.50
N ASP A 73 -4.28 -9.43 -6.11
CA ASP A 73 -5.33 -8.61 -6.73
C ASP A 73 -5.87 -7.49 -5.82
N LYS A 74 -5.54 -7.53 -4.54
CA LYS A 74 -5.98 -6.55 -3.53
C LYS A 74 -4.80 -6.04 -2.71
N SER A 75 -4.73 -4.73 -2.57
CA SER A 75 -3.89 -4.09 -1.57
C SER A 75 -4.74 -3.54 -0.42
N CYS A 76 -4.14 -3.12 0.67
CA CYS A 76 -4.84 -2.41 1.74
C CYS A 76 -5.56 -1.17 1.20
N ALA A 77 -4.89 -0.43 0.30
CA ALA A 77 -5.44 0.75 -0.37
C ALA A 77 -6.66 0.46 -1.25
N SER A 78 -6.93 -0.78 -1.63
CA SER A 78 -8.13 -1.15 -2.39
C SER A 78 -9.42 -0.85 -1.61
N CYS A 79 -9.36 -0.96 -0.29
CA CYS A 79 -10.47 -0.69 0.63
C CYS A 79 -10.22 0.56 1.49
N HIS A 80 -8.98 0.82 1.89
CA HIS A 80 -8.62 1.98 2.68
C HIS A 80 -8.18 3.14 1.79
N LYS A 81 -9.15 3.87 1.23
CA LYS A 81 -8.94 4.93 0.25
C LYS A 81 -8.76 6.29 0.92
N PRO A 82 -7.68 7.02 0.62
CA PRO A 82 -7.41 8.32 1.24
C PRO A 82 -8.56 9.33 1.14
N GLU A 83 -9.25 9.37 -0.01
CA GLU A 83 -10.37 10.27 -0.28
C GLU A 83 -11.61 10.03 0.59
N PHE A 84 -11.69 8.86 1.27
CA PHE A 84 -12.74 8.49 2.21
C PHE A 84 -12.21 8.31 3.64
N ALA A 85 -11.24 9.12 4.04
CA ALA A 85 -10.56 9.01 5.34
C ALA A 85 -10.00 7.59 5.58
N TYR A 86 -9.48 6.96 4.53
CA TYR A 86 -9.03 5.58 4.50
C TYR A 86 -10.11 4.53 4.78
N GLY A 87 -11.38 4.83 4.47
CA GLY A 87 -12.46 3.88 4.28
C GLY A 87 -12.73 3.64 2.80
N ASP A 88 -13.88 3.02 2.44
CA ASP A 88 -14.27 2.79 1.04
C ASP A 88 -15.65 3.37 0.66
N ASN A 89 -16.32 4.01 1.61
CA ASN A 89 -17.65 4.58 1.46
C ASN A 89 -18.73 3.55 1.02
N LEU A 90 -18.54 2.28 1.36
CA LEU A 90 -19.47 1.19 1.08
C LEU A 90 -20.00 0.59 2.38
N ALA A 91 -21.25 0.13 2.38
CA ALA A 91 -21.81 -0.61 3.52
C ALA A 91 -21.09 -1.97 3.73
N PHE A 92 -20.62 -2.58 2.63
CA PHE A 92 -19.87 -3.82 2.61
C PHE A 92 -18.79 -3.74 1.53
N SER A 93 -17.56 -3.90 1.92
CA SER A 93 -16.41 -3.86 1.01
C SER A 93 -16.35 -5.12 0.12
N LEU A 94 -15.56 -5.05 -0.95
CA LEU A 94 -15.31 -6.19 -1.84
C LEU A 94 -13.89 -6.71 -1.61
N GLY A 95 -13.79 -7.87 -0.99
CA GLY A 95 -12.54 -8.59 -0.77
C GLY A 95 -12.03 -9.33 -2.01
N VAL A 96 -11.14 -10.29 -1.78
CA VAL A 96 -10.57 -11.16 -2.82
C VAL A 96 -11.67 -11.89 -3.59
N ASN A 97 -11.51 -12.02 -4.90
CA ASN A 97 -12.51 -12.61 -5.81
C ASN A 97 -13.89 -11.94 -5.76
N GLY A 98 -13.98 -10.69 -5.33
CA GLY A 98 -15.24 -9.96 -5.22
C GLY A 98 -16.14 -10.41 -4.08
N ALA A 99 -15.64 -11.22 -3.15
CA ALA A 99 -16.39 -11.65 -1.97
C ALA A 99 -16.80 -10.44 -1.13
N LYS A 100 -18.08 -10.32 -0.79
CA LYS A 100 -18.56 -9.26 0.10
C LYS A 100 -18.08 -9.49 1.54
N THR A 101 -17.58 -8.45 2.16
CA THR A 101 -17.32 -8.44 3.60
C THR A 101 -18.64 -8.36 4.38
N THR A 102 -18.61 -8.68 5.67
CA THR A 102 -19.78 -8.58 6.55
C THR A 102 -19.99 -7.21 7.15
N ARG A 103 -19.00 -6.32 7.00
CA ARG A 103 -18.97 -4.95 7.56
C ARG A 103 -18.27 -4.02 6.58
N ASN A 104 -18.48 -2.72 6.75
CA ASN A 104 -17.75 -1.69 6.01
C ASN A 104 -16.29 -1.62 6.45
N THR A 105 -15.44 -1.08 5.57
CA THR A 105 -14.04 -0.78 5.89
C THR A 105 -13.98 0.39 6.89
N PRO A 106 -13.38 0.21 8.09
CA PRO A 106 -13.21 1.28 9.04
C PRO A 106 -12.17 2.29 8.54
N ALA A 107 -12.34 3.54 8.89
CA ALA A 107 -11.36 4.59 8.61
C ALA A 107 -10.07 4.40 9.42
N LEU A 108 -8.92 4.81 8.86
CA LEU A 108 -7.60 4.70 9.51
C LEU A 108 -7.13 6.06 10.04
N PHE A 109 -7.74 6.54 11.10
CA PHE A 109 -7.29 7.75 11.79
C PHE A 109 -7.30 7.54 13.30
N ASN A 110 -6.46 8.27 14.03
CA ASN A 110 -6.31 8.22 15.48
C ASN A 110 -6.00 6.82 16.04
N LEU A 111 -5.39 5.94 15.25
CA LEU A 111 -5.15 4.54 15.63
C LEU A 111 -4.17 4.40 16.79
N ALA A 112 -3.28 5.37 17.02
CA ALA A 112 -2.34 5.38 18.14
C ALA A 112 -3.03 5.40 19.51
N TRP A 113 -4.29 5.87 19.57
CA TRP A 113 -5.09 5.95 20.78
C TRP A 113 -6.14 4.84 20.89
N SER A 114 -6.11 3.85 19.99
CA SER A 114 -7.04 2.72 20.03
C SER A 114 -6.46 1.58 20.84
N LEU A 115 -7.28 1.01 21.75
CA LEU A 115 -6.93 -0.19 22.53
C LEU A 115 -7.07 -1.47 21.71
N PHE A 116 -8.00 -1.48 20.76
CA PHE A 116 -8.34 -2.64 19.96
C PHE A 116 -8.62 -2.20 18.52
N TYR A 117 -8.35 -3.10 17.60
CA TYR A 117 -8.54 -2.89 16.16
C TYR A 117 -9.55 -3.90 15.61
N MET A 118 -10.06 -3.66 14.41
CA MET A 118 -11.23 -4.29 13.82
C MET A 118 -12.54 -3.89 14.53
N TRP A 119 -13.67 -4.06 13.87
CA TRP A 119 -14.99 -3.70 14.42
C TRP A 119 -15.39 -4.50 15.66
N ASP A 120 -14.85 -5.67 15.84
CA ASP A 120 -15.10 -6.58 16.97
C ASP A 120 -13.96 -6.60 18.01
N GLY A 121 -12.94 -5.79 17.80
CA GLY A 121 -11.83 -5.69 18.75
C GLY A 121 -10.93 -6.92 18.81
N ARG A 122 -10.97 -7.82 17.79
CA ARG A 122 -10.21 -9.08 17.81
C ARG A 122 -8.70 -8.90 17.63
N ALA A 123 -8.26 -7.76 17.12
CA ALA A 123 -6.85 -7.45 17.00
C ALA A 123 -6.41 -6.52 18.14
N SER A 124 -5.41 -6.92 18.90
CA SER A 124 -4.86 -6.17 20.03
C SER A 124 -3.72 -5.22 19.62
N SER A 125 -3.24 -5.30 18.38
CA SER A 125 -2.19 -4.46 17.82
C SER A 125 -2.42 -4.20 16.34
N LEU A 126 -1.78 -3.17 15.77
CA LEU A 126 -1.80 -2.91 14.33
C LEU A 126 -1.07 -4.00 13.55
N GLN A 127 -0.02 -4.59 14.12
CA GLN A 127 0.69 -5.71 13.51
C GLN A 127 -0.21 -6.95 13.45
N ALA A 128 -0.90 -7.27 14.54
CA ALA A 128 -1.86 -8.37 14.56
C ALA A 128 -2.99 -8.15 13.54
N GLN A 129 -3.48 -6.92 13.42
CA GLN A 129 -4.52 -6.56 12.46
C GLN A 129 -4.08 -6.78 11.01
N ALA A 130 -2.82 -6.47 10.67
CA ALA A 130 -2.31 -6.55 9.30
C ALA A 130 -2.16 -8.00 8.79
N ILE A 131 -2.14 -9.00 9.66
CA ILE A 131 -1.96 -10.43 9.33
C ILE A 131 -3.23 -11.28 9.53
N LEU A 132 -4.35 -10.68 9.94
CA LEU A 132 -5.67 -11.33 10.07
C LEU A 132 -6.46 -11.27 8.76
#